data_7b7758c8c800753f8a106b41243c884a
#
_entry.id   7b7758c8c800753f8a106b41243c884a
#
_cell.length_a   1.000
_cell.length_b   1.000
_cell.length_c   1.000
_cell.angle_alpha   90.00
_cell.angle_beta   90.00
_cell.angle_gamma   90.00
#
_symmetry.space_group_name_H-M   'P 1'
#
loop_
_entity.id
_entity.type
_entity.pdbx_description
1 polymer ?
#
loop_
_entity_poly.entity_id
_entity_poly.type
_entity_poly.pdbx_seq_one_letter_code
_entity_poly.pdbx_strand_id
1 'polypeptide(L)'
;MKIRFAIAAATATTLCVAGGVTAAPVKYTIDPEHTYPSFEADHFGGLSTWRGKFDKTSGTIVYDKEAGSGTLDITIDPASIDTGHDKLNDHVRTGPDMLDVKKYPTATYTGKLAKFVNGAPTEVDGTLTLRGVSKPVTLKIDHFDCRPHPMKKGNNVCGANATGTIDRGAFGVDWGKNYGFKMDVKLEIQVEALAAQ
;
A
#
# COMPACT_ATOMS: atom_id res chain seq x y z
N MET A 1 54.51 -52.85 -43.63
CA MET A 1 53.12 -52.63 -43.26
C MET A 1 53.14 -51.60 -42.11
N LYS A 2 52.82 -50.28 -42.40
CA LYS A 2 52.90 -49.18 -41.41
C LYS A 2 51.49 -48.85 -40.99
N ILE A 3 51.15 -49.15 -39.75
CA ILE A 3 49.84 -48.83 -39.14
C ILE A 3 49.90 -47.40 -38.61
N ARG A 4 49.04 -46.51 -39.10
CA ARG A 4 48.88 -45.14 -38.60
C ARG A 4 47.68 -45.10 -37.63
N PHE A 5 47.93 -44.80 -36.37
CA PHE A 5 46.87 -44.51 -35.41
C PHE A 5 46.45 -43.04 -35.57
N ALA A 6 45.21 -42.82 -35.85
CA ALA A 6 44.61 -41.49 -35.79
C ALA A 6 44.01 -41.24 -34.39
N ILE A 7 44.52 -40.23 -33.70
CA ILE A 7 43.98 -39.78 -32.41
C ILE A 7 42.89 -38.73 -32.70
N ALA A 8 41.65 -39.05 -32.41
CA ALA A 8 40.54 -38.09 -32.48
C ALA A 8 40.50 -37.30 -31.13
N ALA A 9 40.78 -36.03 -31.21
CA ALA A 9 40.64 -35.12 -30.08
C ALA A 9 39.16 -34.69 -29.93
N ALA A 10 38.48 -35.13 -28.87
CA ALA A 10 37.14 -34.68 -28.54
C ALA A 10 37.23 -33.36 -27.77
N THR A 11 36.84 -32.27 -28.38
CA THR A 11 36.70 -30.97 -27.71
C THR A 11 35.37 -30.92 -26.96
N ALA A 12 35.43 -31.00 -25.60
CA ALA A 12 34.29 -30.81 -24.74
C ALA A 12 34.00 -29.30 -24.63
N THR A 13 32.91 -28.85 -25.24
CA THR A 13 32.40 -27.45 -25.12
C THR A 13 31.62 -27.33 -23.78
N THR A 14 32.23 -26.72 -22.77
CA THR A 14 31.55 -26.44 -21.52
C THR A 14 30.60 -25.25 -21.72
N LEU A 15 29.29 -25.51 -21.75
CA LEU A 15 28.27 -24.44 -21.68
C LEU A 15 28.26 -23.85 -20.28
N CYS A 16 28.83 -22.67 -20.10
CA CYS A 16 28.61 -21.88 -18.90
C CYS A 16 27.17 -21.31 -18.93
N VAL A 17 26.26 -21.92 -18.20
CA VAL A 17 24.95 -21.32 -17.89
C VAL A 17 25.23 -20.19 -16.89
N ALA A 18 25.22 -18.95 -17.38
CA ALA A 18 25.22 -17.79 -16.53
C ALA A 18 23.86 -17.75 -15.79
N GLY A 19 23.83 -18.29 -14.58
CA GLY A 19 22.70 -18.11 -13.68
C GLY A 19 22.59 -16.63 -13.37
N GLY A 20 21.54 -15.98 -13.87
CA GLY A 20 21.22 -14.61 -13.49
C GLY A 20 20.98 -14.53 -11.99
N VAL A 21 21.76 -13.76 -11.28
CA VAL A 21 21.49 -13.44 -9.87
C VAL A 21 20.28 -12.51 -9.88
N THR A 22 19.09 -13.05 -9.67
CA THR A 22 17.89 -12.24 -9.41
C THR A 22 18.05 -11.63 -8.02
N ALA A 23 17.94 -10.31 -7.93
CA ALA A 23 17.90 -9.63 -6.65
C ALA A 23 16.71 -10.16 -5.82
N ALA A 24 16.92 -10.45 -4.55
CA ALA A 24 15.85 -10.93 -3.69
C ALA A 24 14.84 -9.81 -3.40
N PRO A 25 13.54 -10.14 -3.18
CA PRO A 25 12.54 -9.18 -2.74
C PRO A 25 12.99 -8.42 -1.48
N VAL A 26 12.79 -7.13 -1.45
CA VAL A 26 13.16 -6.29 -0.30
C VAL A 26 11.91 -6.05 0.54
N LYS A 27 12.04 -6.26 1.85
CA LYS A 27 11.01 -5.92 2.83
C LYS A 27 11.21 -4.49 3.29
N TYR A 28 10.14 -3.71 3.26
CA TYR A 28 10.07 -2.35 3.78
C TYR A 28 9.10 -2.31 4.95
N THR A 29 9.44 -1.57 6.00
CA THR A 29 8.56 -1.29 7.13
C THR A 29 8.01 0.13 6.98
N ILE A 30 6.72 0.31 7.16
CA ILE A 30 6.06 1.62 7.11
C ILE A 30 6.72 2.55 8.12
N ASP A 31 7.05 3.76 7.66
CA ASP A 31 7.45 4.87 8.52
C ASP A 31 6.18 5.59 9.02
N PRO A 32 5.80 5.42 10.30
CA PRO A 32 4.57 5.98 10.83
C PRO A 32 4.59 7.51 10.94
N GLU A 33 5.78 8.13 10.93
CA GLU A 33 5.90 9.60 11.00
C GLU A 33 5.69 10.27 9.63
N HIS A 34 5.72 9.49 8.54
CA HIS A 34 5.57 9.99 7.17
C HIS A 34 4.50 9.25 6.36
N THR A 35 3.61 8.51 7.05
CA THR A 35 2.54 7.74 6.39
C THR A 35 1.18 8.11 6.96
N TYR A 36 0.37 8.78 6.15
CA TYR A 36 -0.94 9.28 6.54
C TYR A 36 -1.98 8.92 5.48
N PRO A 37 -2.79 7.87 5.69
CA PRO A 37 -3.98 7.65 4.90
C PRO A 37 -4.96 8.79 5.12
N SER A 38 -5.14 9.62 4.09
CA SER A 38 -6.00 10.80 4.10
C SER A 38 -7.25 10.56 3.27
N PHE A 39 -8.29 11.34 3.51
CA PHE A 39 -9.56 11.19 2.81
C PHE A 39 -10.29 12.52 2.63
N GLU A 40 -11.17 12.53 1.62
CA GLU A 40 -12.18 13.55 1.40
C GLU A 40 -13.57 12.91 1.44
N ALA A 41 -14.47 13.49 2.22
CA ALA A 41 -15.85 13.02 2.37
C ALA A 41 -16.85 14.15 2.14
N ASP A 42 -18.00 13.79 1.60
CA ASP A 42 -19.09 14.74 1.36
C ASP A 42 -19.74 15.24 2.65
N HIS A 43 -20.17 16.50 2.62
CA HIS A 43 -21.01 17.09 3.64
C HIS A 43 -22.25 17.72 3.01
N PHE A 44 -23.44 17.27 3.45
CA PHE A 44 -24.76 17.70 2.99
C PHE A 44 -24.95 17.68 1.47
N GLY A 45 -24.59 16.56 0.83
CA GLY A 45 -24.87 16.38 -0.60
C GLY A 45 -24.09 17.29 -1.53
N GLY A 46 -22.89 17.70 -1.14
CA GLY A 46 -22.00 18.55 -1.94
C GLY A 46 -21.89 19.99 -1.48
N LEU A 47 -22.47 20.34 -0.29
CA LEU A 47 -22.34 21.69 0.25
C LEU A 47 -20.88 22.03 0.56
N SER A 48 -20.14 21.08 1.11
CA SER A 48 -18.70 21.20 1.39
C SER A 48 -18.03 19.83 1.38
N THR A 49 -16.70 19.83 1.42
CA THR A 49 -15.89 18.62 1.52
C THR A 49 -15.15 18.63 2.85
N TRP A 50 -15.35 17.57 3.62
CA TRP A 50 -14.56 17.32 4.81
C TRP A 50 -13.30 16.56 4.45
N ARG A 51 -12.21 16.92 5.12
CA ARG A 51 -10.91 16.27 4.97
C ARG A 51 -10.44 15.77 6.32
N GLY A 52 -9.78 14.65 6.29
CA GLY A 52 -9.14 14.09 7.47
C GLY A 52 -8.08 13.09 7.09
N LYS A 53 -7.38 12.61 8.08
CA LYS A 53 -6.32 11.60 7.98
C LYS A 53 -6.35 10.68 9.18
N PHE A 54 -5.59 9.59 9.08
CA PHE A 54 -5.29 8.72 10.21
C PHE A 54 -3.81 8.88 10.57
N ASP A 55 -3.52 9.25 11.82
CA ASP A 55 -2.17 9.58 12.28
C ASP A 55 -1.35 8.34 12.69
N LYS A 56 -1.99 7.17 12.80
CA LYS A 56 -1.32 5.94 13.20
C LYS A 56 -1.53 4.84 12.18
N THR A 57 -0.46 4.57 11.45
CA THR A 57 -0.40 3.52 10.43
C THR A 57 0.87 2.71 10.62
N SER A 58 0.78 1.41 10.44
CA SER A 58 1.91 0.48 10.52
C SER A 58 1.76 -0.62 9.47
N GLY A 59 2.81 -1.39 9.27
CA GLY A 59 2.76 -2.53 8.35
C GLY A 59 4.04 -2.74 7.58
N THR A 60 3.94 -3.58 6.57
CA THR A 60 5.09 -3.94 5.73
C THR A 60 4.71 -4.02 4.26
N ILE A 61 5.69 -3.73 3.42
CA ILE A 61 5.62 -3.89 1.97
C ILE A 61 6.80 -4.78 1.58
N VAL A 62 6.54 -5.82 0.81
CA VAL A 62 7.58 -6.61 0.15
C VAL A 62 7.57 -6.22 -1.32
N TYR A 63 8.72 -5.79 -1.84
CA TYR A 63 8.83 -5.30 -3.21
C TYR A 63 10.00 -5.96 -3.92
N ASP A 64 9.72 -6.57 -5.06
CA ASP A 64 10.69 -7.14 -5.98
C ASP A 64 10.65 -6.34 -7.29
N LYS A 65 11.65 -5.48 -7.46
CA LYS A 65 11.77 -4.62 -8.63
C LYS A 65 12.04 -5.44 -9.90
N GLU A 66 12.88 -6.47 -9.78
CA GLU A 66 13.30 -7.28 -10.94
C GLU A 66 12.18 -8.21 -11.42
N ALA A 67 11.47 -8.82 -10.47
CA ALA A 67 10.31 -9.65 -10.79
C ALA A 67 9.06 -8.85 -11.15
N GLY A 68 9.04 -7.53 -10.91
CA GLY A 68 7.84 -6.70 -11.09
C GLY A 68 6.69 -7.19 -10.22
N SER A 69 6.95 -7.42 -8.94
CA SER A 69 5.95 -7.97 -8.01
C SER A 69 6.12 -7.38 -6.61
N GLY A 70 5.07 -7.51 -5.80
CA GLY A 70 5.13 -7.12 -4.40
C GLY A 70 3.81 -7.35 -3.69
N THR A 71 3.88 -7.31 -2.37
CA THR A 71 2.71 -7.43 -1.48
C THR A 71 2.78 -6.40 -0.39
N LEU A 72 1.65 -6.07 0.18
CA LEU A 72 1.57 -5.18 1.33
C LEU A 72 0.54 -5.67 2.35
N ASP A 73 0.86 -5.39 3.61
CA ASP A 73 0.01 -5.67 4.76
C ASP A 73 0.07 -4.45 5.69
N ILE A 74 -1.01 -3.68 5.70
CA ILE A 74 -1.10 -2.38 6.36
C ILE A 74 -2.17 -2.43 7.42
N THR A 75 -1.85 -1.91 8.60
CA THR A 75 -2.76 -1.74 9.73
C THR A 75 -2.90 -0.25 10.04
N ILE A 76 -4.13 0.20 10.17
CA ILE A 76 -4.51 1.56 10.49
C ILE A 76 -5.27 1.53 11.83
N ASP A 77 -4.94 2.44 12.75
CA ASP A 77 -5.70 2.69 13.96
C ASP A 77 -6.84 3.68 13.68
N PRO A 78 -8.11 3.26 13.59
CA PRO A 78 -9.21 4.18 13.31
C PRO A 78 -9.42 5.24 14.41
N ALA A 79 -8.94 4.99 15.63
CA ALA A 79 -9.02 5.96 16.72
C ALA A 79 -8.07 7.15 16.50
N SER A 80 -7.09 7.02 15.60
CA SER A 80 -6.15 8.08 15.27
C SER A 80 -6.67 9.08 14.23
N ILE A 81 -7.96 9.02 13.90
CA ILE A 81 -8.55 9.97 12.94
C ILE A 81 -8.39 11.41 13.44
N ASP A 82 -7.93 12.28 12.55
CA ASP A 82 -7.83 13.71 12.74
C ASP A 82 -8.44 14.48 11.55
N THR A 83 -9.45 15.28 11.86
CA THR A 83 -10.14 16.18 10.91
C THR A 83 -9.82 17.64 11.22
N GLY A 84 -8.92 17.90 12.18
CA GLY A 84 -8.65 19.24 12.70
C GLY A 84 -9.73 19.79 13.63
N HIS A 85 -10.69 18.97 14.07
CA HIS A 85 -11.77 19.40 14.95
C HIS A 85 -12.16 18.31 15.95
N ASP A 86 -11.87 18.49 17.22
CA ASP A 86 -12.00 17.48 18.27
C ASP A 86 -13.41 16.87 18.39
N LYS A 87 -14.46 17.69 18.39
CA LYS A 87 -15.84 17.19 18.47
C LYS A 87 -16.22 16.32 17.27
N LEU A 88 -15.70 16.64 16.09
CA LEU A 88 -15.91 15.83 14.89
C LEU A 88 -15.12 14.53 15.00
N ASN A 89 -13.87 14.60 15.44
CA ASN A 89 -13.05 13.43 15.70
C ASN A 89 -13.75 12.47 16.65
N ASP A 90 -14.30 12.99 17.77
CA ASP A 90 -15.03 12.18 18.76
C ASP A 90 -16.30 11.57 18.16
N HIS A 91 -17.08 12.34 17.40
CA HIS A 91 -18.27 11.83 16.74
C HIS A 91 -17.95 10.70 15.76
N VAL A 92 -16.91 10.87 14.94
CA VAL A 92 -16.50 9.85 13.96
C VAL A 92 -15.93 8.61 14.65
N ARG A 93 -15.19 8.76 15.74
CA ARG A 93 -14.64 7.63 16.51
C ARG A 93 -15.72 6.81 17.20
N THR A 94 -16.71 7.47 17.80
CA THR A 94 -17.62 6.82 18.77
C THR A 94 -19.00 6.50 18.19
N GLY A 95 -19.41 7.14 17.10
CA GLY A 95 -20.72 6.91 16.49
C GLY A 95 -20.93 5.46 16.08
N PRO A 96 -22.07 4.83 16.43
CA PRO A 96 -22.35 3.44 16.09
C PRO A 96 -22.55 3.22 14.59
N ASP A 97 -22.88 4.25 13.86
CA ASP A 97 -23.02 4.34 12.41
C ASP A 97 -21.85 5.11 11.73
N MET A 98 -20.77 5.34 12.51
CA MET A 98 -19.49 5.88 12.09
C MET A 98 -18.39 4.82 12.27
N LEU A 99 -17.20 5.12 12.80
CA LEU A 99 -16.12 4.13 12.91
C LEU A 99 -16.32 3.14 14.06
N ASP A 100 -17.02 3.54 15.14
CA ASP A 100 -17.25 2.71 16.34
C ASP A 100 -15.97 1.99 16.79
N VAL A 101 -14.92 2.79 17.05
CA VAL A 101 -13.55 2.29 17.27
C VAL A 101 -13.44 1.39 18.51
N LYS A 102 -14.39 1.50 19.46
CA LYS A 102 -14.43 0.63 20.62
C LYS A 102 -14.75 -0.82 20.21
N LYS A 103 -15.62 -0.99 19.23
CA LYS A 103 -16.00 -2.30 18.68
C LYS A 103 -15.04 -2.75 17.58
N TYR A 104 -14.55 -1.82 16.79
CA TYR A 104 -13.68 -2.06 15.63
C TYR A 104 -12.38 -1.27 15.75
N PRO A 105 -11.44 -1.70 16.61
CA PRO A 105 -10.24 -0.94 16.93
C PRO A 105 -9.19 -0.91 15.81
N THR A 106 -9.40 -1.67 14.75
CA THR A 106 -8.41 -1.83 13.68
C THR A 106 -9.08 -1.84 12.32
N ALA A 107 -8.47 -1.13 11.37
CA ALA A 107 -8.71 -1.31 9.93
C ALA A 107 -7.45 -1.87 9.27
N THR A 108 -7.61 -2.68 8.21
CA THR A 108 -6.47 -3.27 7.50
C THR A 108 -6.63 -3.11 6.00
N TYR A 109 -5.50 -2.97 5.31
CA TYR A 109 -5.45 -3.04 3.86
C TYR A 109 -4.34 -4.00 3.43
N THR A 110 -4.71 -5.10 2.80
CA THR A 110 -3.77 -6.10 2.27
C THR A 110 -3.90 -6.15 0.75
N GLY A 111 -2.78 -6.32 0.05
CA GLY A 111 -2.85 -6.31 -1.40
C GLY A 111 -1.57 -6.73 -2.10
N LYS A 112 -1.65 -6.65 -3.44
CA LYS A 112 -0.52 -6.91 -4.35
C LYS A 112 -0.24 -5.67 -5.18
N LEU A 113 1.02 -5.33 -5.32
CA LEU A 113 1.47 -4.34 -6.28
C LEU A 113 1.20 -4.86 -7.70
N ALA A 114 0.65 -4.02 -8.56
CA ALA A 114 0.18 -4.42 -9.88
C ALA A 114 0.53 -3.38 -10.95
N LYS A 115 0.37 -3.77 -12.22
CA LYS A 115 0.55 -2.93 -13.40
C LYS A 115 1.88 -2.18 -13.39
N PHE A 116 2.99 -2.93 -13.41
CA PHE A 116 4.34 -2.37 -13.40
C PHE A 116 4.69 -1.67 -14.72
N VAL A 117 5.24 -0.46 -14.60
CA VAL A 117 5.77 0.33 -15.71
C VAL A 117 7.20 0.74 -15.37
N ASN A 118 8.18 0.34 -16.18
CA ASN A 118 9.61 0.61 -15.94
C ASN A 118 10.08 0.17 -14.53
N GLY A 119 9.56 -0.94 -14.04
CA GLY A 119 9.87 -1.47 -12.70
C GLY A 119 9.11 -0.82 -11.55
N ALA A 120 8.32 0.22 -11.76
CA ALA A 120 7.49 0.87 -10.75
C ALA A 120 6.04 0.36 -10.80
N PRO A 121 5.41 0.02 -9.68
CA PRO A 121 3.99 -0.33 -9.64
C PRO A 121 3.13 0.91 -9.89
N THR A 122 2.02 0.76 -10.59
CA THR A 122 1.06 1.85 -10.85
C THR A 122 -0.29 1.61 -10.20
N GLU A 123 -0.51 0.44 -9.63
CA GLU A 123 -1.73 0.09 -8.90
C GLU A 123 -1.43 -0.85 -7.72
N VAL A 124 -2.35 -0.88 -6.78
CA VAL A 124 -2.46 -1.93 -5.77
C VAL A 124 -3.82 -2.58 -5.90
N ASP A 125 -3.85 -3.87 -6.17
CA ASP A 125 -5.05 -4.68 -6.06
C ASP A 125 -5.15 -5.22 -4.64
N GLY A 126 -6.07 -4.65 -3.85
CA GLY A 126 -6.13 -4.95 -2.43
C GLY A 126 -7.53 -5.19 -1.89
N THR A 127 -7.56 -5.52 -0.61
CA THR A 127 -8.76 -5.69 0.20
C THR A 127 -8.67 -4.77 1.41
N LEU A 128 -9.63 -3.87 1.54
CA LEU A 128 -9.84 -3.07 2.74
C LEU A 128 -10.78 -3.81 3.69
N THR A 129 -10.36 -3.96 4.94
CA THR A 129 -11.23 -4.38 6.04
C THR A 129 -11.47 -3.19 6.95
N LEU A 130 -12.70 -2.72 6.99
CA LEU A 130 -13.14 -1.61 7.84
C LEU A 130 -14.40 -2.04 8.59
N ARG A 131 -14.44 -1.80 9.89
CA ARG A 131 -15.56 -2.25 10.77
C ARG A 131 -15.89 -3.75 10.63
N GLY A 132 -14.88 -4.59 10.43
CA GLY A 132 -15.05 -6.03 10.25
C GLY A 132 -15.62 -6.45 8.89
N VAL A 133 -15.87 -5.52 7.98
CA VAL A 133 -16.34 -5.79 6.62
C VAL A 133 -15.15 -5.70 5.66
N SER A 134 -14.90 -6.74 4.88
CA SER A 134 -13.83 -6.79 3.89
C SER A 134 -14.39 -6.61 2.48
N LYS A 135 -13.79 -5.70 1.71
CA LYS A 135 -14.16 -5.46 0.31
C LYS A 135 -12.92 -5.22 -0.55
N PRO A 136 -12.97 -5.61 -1.84
CA PRO A 136 -11.90 -5.26 -2.77
C PRO A 136 -11.87 -3.74 -2.96
N VAL A 137 -10.67 -3.18 -2.92
CA VAL A 137 -10.38 -1.76 -3.17
C VAL A 137 -9.09 -1.68 -3.95
N THR A 138 -9.14 -1.20 -5.18
CA THR A 138 -7.96 -0.92 -5.98
C THR A 138 -7.51 0.51 -5.72
N LEU A 139 -6.22 0.70 -5.46
CA LEU A 139 -5.60 2.00 -5.35
C LEU A 139 -4.75 2.26 -6.60
N LYS A 140 -4.88 3.45 -7.17
CA LYS A 140 -4.01 3.94 -8.23
C LYS A 140 -2.79 4.59 -7.59
N ILE A 141 -1.59 4.20 -8.01
CA ILE A 141 -0.34 4.83 -7.57
C ILE A 141 -0.01 5.95 -8.57
N ASP A 142 -0.10 7.19 -8.10
CA ASP A 142 0.16 8.38 -8.93
C ASP A 142 1.64 8.77 -8.93
N HIS A 143 2.37 8.40 -7.88
CA HIS A 143 3.81 8.57 -7.75
C HIS A 143 4.42 7.40 -6.96
N PHE A 144 5.58 6.92 -7.41
CA PHE A 144 6.37 5.90 -6.72
C PHE A 144 7.86 6.16 -6.96
N ASP A 145 8.65 6.17 -5.89
CA ASP A 145 10.11 6.29 -5.96
C ASP A 145 10.78 5.53 -4.83
N CYS A 146 11.93 4.92 -5.13
CA CYS A 146 12.79 4.25 -4.15
C CYS A 146 14.22 4.72 -4.34
N ARG A 147 14.86 5.18 -3.26
CA ARG A 147 16.22 5.74 -3.29
C ARG A 147 16.95 5.57 -1.96
N PRO A 148 18.27 5.80 -1.92
CA PRO A 148 18.98 5.87 -0.66
C PRO A 148 18.38 6.96 0.24
N HIS A 149 18.21 6.64 1.53
CA HIS A 149 17.64 7.59 2.47
C HIS A 149 18.58 8.76 2.68
N PRO A 150 18.13 10.03 2.52
CA PRO A 150 19.01 11.19 2.52
C PRO A 150 19.73 11.44 3.86
N MET A 151 19.11 11.05 4.98
CA MET A 151 19.65 11.28 6.33
C MET A 151 20.13 10.00 7.03
N LYS A 152 19.67 8.81 6.63
CA LYS A 152 20.04 7.51 7.25
C LYS A 152 20.92 6.75 6.27
N LYS A 153 22.25 6.97 6.34
CA LYS A 153 23.23 6.29 5.44
C LYS A 153 23.08 4.77 5.52
N GLY A 154 23.12 4.14 4.36
CA GLY A 154 23.02 2.66 4.25
C GLY A 154 21.58 2.13 4.19
N ASN A 155 20.56 2.94 4.43
CA ASN A 155 19.18 2.55 4.29
C ASN A 155 18.60 3.04 2.95
N ASN A 156 17.67 2.25 2.40
CA ASN A 156 16.81 2.69 1.29
C ASN A 156 15.43 3.06 1.84
N VAL A 157 14.80 4.02 1.20
CA VAL A 157 13.43 4.44 1.46
C VAL A 157 12.63 4.39 0.17
N CYS A 158 11.41 3.90 0.24
CA CYS A 158 10.44 4.02 -0.84
C CYS A 158 9.30 4.92 -0.40
N GLY A 159 8.84 5.77 -1.30
CA GLY A 159 7.67 6.62 -1.11
C GLY A 159 6.67 6.45 -2.25
N ALA A 160 5.40 6.60 -1.93
CA ALA A 160 4.33 6.59 -2.92
C ALA A 160 3.20 7.54 -2.53
N ASN A 161 2.51 8.06 -3.56
CA ASN A 161 1.20 8.66 -3.42
C ASN A 161 0.19 7.79 -4.16
N ALA A 162 -0.91 7.47 -3.50
CA ALA A 162 -1.94 6.63 -4.09
C ALA A 162 -3.33 7.21 -3.85
N THR A 163 -4.23 6.99 -4.80
CA THR A 163 -5.61 7.47 -4.77
C THR A 163 -6.59 6.32 -4.98
N GLY A 164 -7.80 6.50 -4.48
CA GLY A 164 -8.90 5.55 -4.66
C GLY A 164 -10.23 6.14 -4.23
N THR A 165 -11.28 5.37 -4.38
CA THR A 165 -12.63 5.74 -3.88
C THR A 165 -13.27 4.52 -3.27
N ILE A 166 -13.95 4.72 -2.15
CA ILE A 166 -14.76 3.70 -1.48
C ILE A 166 -16.16 4.23 -1.22
N ASP A 167 -17.14 3.35 -1.21
CA ASP A 167 -18.46 3.60 -0.62
C ASP A 167 -18.38 3.25 0.88
N ARG A 168 -18.33 4.27 1.76
CA ARG A 168 -18.25 4.08 3.22
C ARG A 168 -19.48 3.38 3.78
N GLY A 169 -20.65 3.59 3.17
CA GLY A 169 -21.89 2.92 3.57
C GLY A 169 -21.82 1.40 3.38
N ALA A 170 -21.05 0.93 2.39
CA ALA A 170 -20.81 -0.48 2.18
C ALA A 170 -19.99 -1.16 3.30
N PHE A 171 -19.37 -0.39 4.19
CA PHE A 171 -18.68 -0.83 5.40
C PHE A 171 -19.49 -0.54 6.68
N GLY A 172 -20.73 -0.04 6.55
CA GLY A 172 -21.58 0.34 7.66
C GLY A 172 -21.22 1.69 8.31
N VAL A 173 -20.47 2.55 7.61
CA VAL A 173 -20.23 3.94 7.98
C VAL A 173 -21.25 4.79 7.24
N ASP A 174 -22.52 4.74 7.65
CA ASP A 174 -23.65 5.27 6.88
C ASP A 174 -24.35 6.46 7.56
N TRP A 175 -23.76 7.01 8.62
CA TRP A 175 -24.28 8.25 9.21
C TRP A 175 -24.43 9.35 8.16
N GLY A 176 -25.55 10.04 8.25
CA GLY A 176 -25.85 11.15 7.33
C GLY A 176 -26.49 10.73 6.01
N LYS A 177 -26.58 9.42 5.70
CA LYS A 177 -27.19 8.93 4.45
C LYS A 177 -28.63 9.46 4.27
N ASN A 178 -29.42 9.45 5.35
CA ASN A 178 -30.80 9.96 5.33
C ASN A 178 -30.91 11.49 5.27
N TYR A 179 -29.81 12.20 5.41
CA TYR A 179 -29.69 13.64 5.28
C TYR A 179 -29.07 14.09 3.95
N GLY A 180 -28.96 13.14 2.98
CA GLY A 180 -28.45 13.40 1.65
C GLY A 180 -26.93 13.42 1.52
N PHE A 181 -26.18 12.98 2.54
CA PHE A 181 -24.72 12.82 2.42
C PHE A 181 -24.39 11.75 1.39
N LYS A 182 -23.45 12.03 0.52
CA LYS A 182 -22.88 11.01 -0.37
C LYS A 182 -22.05 10.03 0.44
N MET A 183 -22.10 8.76 0.03
CA MET A 183 -21.37 7.70 0.71
C MET A 183 -19.96 7.51 0.13
N ASP A 184 -19.70 8.04 -1.04
CA ASP A 184 -18.36 7.98 -1.65
C ASP A 184 -17.36 8.80 -0.84
N VAL A 185 -16.23 8.19 -0.56
CA VAL A 185 -15.07 8.80 0.09
C VAL A 185 -13.87 8.64 -0.83
N LYS A 186 -13.25 9.75 -1.19
CA LYS A 186 -11.99 9.76 -1.92
C LYS A 186 -10.85 9.51 -0.95
N LEU A 187 -9.98 8.60 -1.30
CA LEU A 187 -8.76 8.29 -0.57
C LEU A 187 -7.58 9.02 -1.22
N GLU A 188 -6.76 9.66 -0.40
CA GLU A 188 -5.51 10.33 -0.79
C GLU A 188 -4.43 9.88 0.17
N ILE A 189 -3.61 8.94 -0.27
CA ILE A 189 -2.69 8.21 0.60
C ILE A 189 -1.28 8.64 0.30
N GLN A 190 -0.59 9.14 1.32
CA GLN A 190 0.85 9.32 1.35
C GLN A 190 1.45 8.19 2.17
N VAL A 191 2.48 7.55 1.64
CA VAL A 191 3.19 6.49 2.34
C VAL A 191 4.70 6.60 2.11
N GLU A 192 5.46 6.44 3.18
CA GLU A 192 6.91 6.17 3.15
C GLU A 192 7.22 4.89 3.91
N ALA A 193 8.21 4.15 3.45
CA ALA A 193 8.62 2.90 4.07
C ALA A 193 10.15 2.71 3.96
N LEU A 194 10.74 2.22 5.04
CA LEU A 194 12.18 2.01 5.17
C LEU A 194 12.52 0.55 4.90
N ALA A 195 13.55 0.29 4.10
CA ALA A 195 14.05 -1.06 3.90
C ALA A 195 14.47 -1.67 5.25
N ALA A 196 14.06 -2.91 5.51
CA ALA A 196 14.55 -3.68 6.64
C ALA A 196 16.07 -3.93 6.47
N GLN A 197 16.80 -3.75 7.56
CA GLN A 197 18.24 -4.05 7.62
C GLN A 197 18.48 -5.56 7.73
#